data_cd9cc1c0f32c094769c143f451b468b5
#
_entry.id   cd9cc1c0f32c094769c143f451b468b5
#
_cell.length_a   1.000
_cell.length_b   1.000
_cell.length_c   1.000
_cell.angle_alpha   90.00
_cell.angle_beta   90.00
_cell.angle_gamma   90.00
#
_symmetry.space_group_name_H-M   'P 1'
#
loop_
_entity.id
_entity.type
_entity.pdbx_description
1 polymer ?
#
loop_
_entity_poly.entity_id
_entity_poly.type
_entity_poly.pdbx_seq_one_letter_code
_entity_poly.pdbx_strand_id
1 'polypeptide(L)'
;MVAAPYGPTQGPNGCIPLSGTGVHTVAASDSFGLSASATVEESRLGPAISVEGVSQLSDATGTAIGLEPALFDLAVCAEMVFLDLPFEQRVRRIAEFGFQVEIWNWTYHDIDALVQTGARFSSMVGHTAGSLLDDDGANALLQSAEESLAVAERLNCRRLLVFGTELGPDGVPLRPAHEVTGAMWLNAYRTLCRLAELGERAGVTFCLENLNTVIDHPGAPFARPQDTLALVEAVNRPGLRMMLDLYHAQIGEGNLIELLRRADSLIGEVQVADVPGRCEPGTGEINYSAIAVALKEMGYRGTVGLEAYASGEDEVALERFSSVFGAGATTAIGRREDGAFPV
;
A
#
# COMPACT_ATOMS: atom_id res chain seq x y z
N MET A 1 -11.81 19.18 -23.38
CA MET A 1 -11.80 17.75 -23.12
C MET A 1 -10.37 17.29 -23.28
N VAL A 2 -9.60 17.31 -22.20
CA VAL A 2 -8.26 16.73 -22.18
C VAL A 2 -8.46 15.30 -21.68
N ALA A 3 -8.13 14.32 -22.52
CA ALA A 3 -8.21 12.92 -22.15
C ALA A 3 -7.32 12.69 -20.94
N ALA A 4 -7.83 12.01 -19.91
CA ALA A 4 -7.05 11.57 -18.78
C ALA A 4 -5.88 10.70 -19.30
N PRO A 5 -4.64 10.89 -18.84
CA PRO A 5 -3.48 10.15 -19.32
C PRO A 5 -3.47 8.67 -18.91
N TYR A 6 -4.38 8.24 -18.06
CA TYR A 6 -4.57 6.85 -17.64
C TYR A 6 -5.82 6.26 -18.29
N GLY A 7 -5.73 5.93 -19.60
CA GLY A 7 -6.54 4.86 -20.16
C GLY A 7 -6.01 3.52 -19.62
N PRO A 8 -6.80 2.41 -19.69
CA PRO A 8 -6.36 1.13 -19.17
C PRO A 8 -5.20 0.59 -20.02
N THR A 9 -4.00 1.12 -19.84
CA THR A 9 -2.80 0.38 -20.14
C THR A 9 -2.73 -0.64 -19.01
N GLN A 10 -2.94 -1.90 -19.33
CA GLN A 10 -2.56 -3.00 -18.46
C GLN A 10 -1.22 -2.61 -17.84
N GLY A 11 -1.20 -2.48 -16.50
CA GLY A 11 0.05 -2.32 -15.79
C GLY A 11 1.02 -3.41 -16.26
N PRO A 12 2.32 -3.19 -16.26
CA PRO A 12 3.30 -4.10 -16.84
C PRO A 12 3.21 -5.54 -16.31
N ASN A 13 2.43 -5.79 -15.29
CA ASN A 13 2.14 -7.12 -14.76
C ASN A 13 0.74 -7.15 -14.12
N GLY A 14 -0.31 -6.91 -14.93
CA GLY A 14 -1.68 -7.10 -14.45
C GLY A 14 -1.85 -8.50 -13.84
N CYS A 15 -2.53 -8.61 -12.72
CA CYS A 15 -2.95 -9.89 -12.15
C CYS A 15 -3.61 -10.70 -13.25
N ILE A 16 -3.02 -11.83 -13.68
CA ILE A 16 -3.61 -12.70 -14.68
C ILE A 16 -4.70 -13.50 -13.97
N PRO A 17 -5.98 -13.31 -14.30
CA PRO A 17 -7.02 -14.16 -13.70
C PRO A 17 -6.79 -15.60 -14.16
N LEU A 18 -6.65 -16.50 -13.23
CA LEU A 18 -6.67 -17.94 -13.47
C LEU A 18 -8.10 -18.37 -13.81
N SER A 19 -8.59 -17.99 -14.98
CA SER A 19 -9.83 -18.51 -15.54
C SER A 19 -9.60 -18.93 -16.98
N GLY A 20 -9.57 -20.23 -17.19
CA GLY A 20 -9.52 -20.77 -18.54
C GLY A 20 -9.24 -22.24 -18.56
N THR A 21 -10.26 -23.06 -18.33
CA THR A 21 -10.27 -24.46 -18.78
C THR A 21 -10.21 -24.52 -20.29
N GLY A 22 -8.99 -24.44 -20.83
CA GLY A 22 -8.69 -24.77 -22.22
C GLY A 22 -8.19 -26.19 -22.30
N VAL A 23 -9.06 -27.14 -22.59
CA VAL A 23 -8.70 -28.53 -22.88
C VAL A 23 -8.04 -28.57 -24.24
N HIS A 24 -6.72 -28.68 -24.29
CA HIS A 24 -6.02 -29.14 -25.49
C HIS A 24 -5.88 -30.67 -25.40
N THR A 25 -6.72 -31.36 -26.16
CA THR A 25 -6.60 -32.80 -26.41
C THR A 25 -5.34 -33.08 -27.22
N VAL A 26 -4.36 -33.73 -26.59
CA VAL A 26 -3.34 -34.50 -27.30
C VAL A 26 -3.74 -35.97 -27.15
N ALA A 27 -4.02 -36.60 -28.27
CA ALA A 27 -4.31 -38.02 -28.33
C ALA A 27 -3.05 -38.83 -28.05
N ALA A 28 -3.09 -39.72 -27.02
CA ALA A 28 -2.22 -40.86 -26.92
C ALA A 28 -3.10 -42.05 -26.41
N SER A 29 -3.14 -43.10 -27.21
CA SER A 29 -3.75 -44.39 -26.94
C SER A 29 -3.00 -45.13 -25.84
N ASP A 30 -3.68 -45.69 -24.83
CA ASP A 30 -3.76 -47.11 -24.57
C ASP A 30 -4.48 -47.44 -23.25
N SER A 31 -5.36 -48.36 -23.43
CA SER A 31 -6.18 -49.18 -22.52
C SER A 31 -5.67 -49.46 -21.10
N PHE A 32 -6.55 -49.26 -20.12
CA PHE A 32 -6.96 -50.32 -19.14
C PHE A 32 -8.23 -49.85 -18.40
N GLY A 33 -9.26 -50.66 -18.47
CA GLY A 33 -10.56 -50.42 -17.87
C GLY A 33 -10.60 -50.67 -16.36
N LEU A 34 -11.47 -49.94 -15.71
CA LEU A 34 -12.26 -50.40 -14.57
C LEU A 34 -13.41 -49.40 -14.33
N SER A 35 -14.63 -49.91 -14.39
CA SER A 35 -15.88 -49.20 -14.13
C SER A 35 -16.11 -49.04 -12.62
N ALA A 36 -16.49 -47.85 -12.20
CA ALA A 36 -17.28 -47.67 -10.99
C ALA A 36 -18.17 -46.43 -11.15
N SER A 37 -19.47 -46.66 -11.27
CA SER A 37 -20.53 -45.67 -11.24
C SER A 37 -20.80 -45.24 -9.79
N ALA A 38 -20.71 -43.93 -9.52
CA ALA A 38 -21.25 -43.33 -8.29
C ALA A 38 -22.20 -42.21 -8.70
N THR A 39 -23.48 -42.42 -8.42
CA THR A 39 -24.55 -41.42 -8.52
C THR A 39 -24.43 -40.44 -7.35
N VAL A 40 -24.34 -39.13 -7.63
CA VAL A 40 -24.43 -38.07 -6.63
C VAL A 40 -25.86 -37.52 -6.64
N GLU A 41 -26.55 -37.66 -5.50
CA GLU A 41 -27.84 -37.06 -5.22
C GLU A 41 -27.75 -35.52 -5.12
N GLU A 42 -28.65 -34.84 -5.82
CA GLU A 42 -28.92 -33.41 -5.64
C GLU A 42 -29.59 -33.18 -4.27
N SER A 43 -28.92 -32.50 -3.34
CA SER A 43 -29.56 -31.99 -2.13
C SER A 43 -29.95 -30.53 -2.26
N ARG A 44 -31.21 -30.29 -2.00
CA ARG A 44 -32.03 -29.10 -2.13
C ARG A 44 -31.47 -27.88 -1.37
N LEU A 45 -31.51 -26.71 -2.02
CA LEU A 45 -31.34 -25.37 -1.45
C LEU A 45 -32.40 -25.12 -0.36
N GLY A 46 -31.95 -24.77 0.84
CA GLY A 46 -32.77 -24.20 1.91
C GLY A 46 -32.97 -22.67 1.73
N PRO A 47 -33.97 -22.08 2.40
CA PRO A 47 -34.41 -20.73 2.12
C PRO A 47 -33.42 -19.65 2.62
N ALA A 48 -33.39 -18.53 1.88
CA ALA A 48 -32.62 -17.32 2.17
C ALA A 48 -32.96 -16.76 3.58
N ILE A 49 -31.91 -16.47 4.35
CA ILE A 49 -32.01 -15.81 5.64
C ILE A 49 -31.92 -14.30 5.39
N SER A 50 -33.00 -13.57 5.73
CA SER A 50 -33.03 -12.12 5.75
C SER A 50 -32.19 -11.59 6.90
N VAL A 51 -31.27 -10.65 6.57
CA VAL A 51 -30.45 -9.95 7.56
C VAL A 51 -31.26 -8.77 8.12
N GLU A 52 -32.03 -9.00 9.16
CA GLU A 52 -32.50 -7.96 10.06
C GLU A 52 -32.10 -8.34 11.50
N GLY A 53 -31.31 -7.47 12.14
CA GLY A 53 -31.08 -7.51 13.58
C GLY A 53 -29.66 -7.89 14.02
N VAL A 54 -28.69 -7.01 13.81
CA VAL A 54 -27.49 -6.98 14.67
C VAL A 54 -27.85 -6.16 15.92
N SER A 55 -28.56 -6.78 16.87
CA SER A 55 -28.71 -6.27 18.22
C SER A 55 -27.88 -7.14 19.16
N GLN A 56 -26.85 -6.52 19.74
CA GLN A 56 -26.17 -6.84 21.01
C GLN A 56 -26.18 -8.33 21.44
N LEU A 57 -25.10 -9.03 21.15
CA LEU A 57 -24.74 -10.23 21.88
C LEU A 57 -24.04 -9.82 23.19
N SER A 58 -24.76 -9.88 24.31
CA SER A 58 -24.18 -9.88 25.65
C SER A 58 -23.87 -11.32 26.05
N ASP A 59 -22.71 -11.56 26.65
CA ASP A 59 -22.44 -12.83 27.29
C ASP A 59 -23.28 -12.99 28.57
N ALA A 60 -23.30 -14.22 29.13
CA ALA A 60 -24.08 -14.56 30.31
C ALA A 60 -23.63 -13.81 31.59
N THR A 61 -22.63 -12.94 31.52
CA THR A 61 -22.08 -12.15 32.65
C THR A 61 -22.40 -10.68 32.54
N GLY A 62 -23.08 -10.22 31.48
CA GLY A 62 -23.49 -8.83 31.31
C GLY A 62 -22.36 -7.84 31.03
N THR A 63 -21.16 -8.32 30.70
CA THR A 63 -20.04 -7.49 30.29
C THR A 63 -20.19 -7.15 28.81
N ALA A 64 -20.36 -5.87 28.46
CA ALA A 64 -20.30 -5.44 27.08
C ALA A 64 -18.95 -5.86 26.51
N ILE A 65 -18.96 -6.70 25.46
CA ILE A 65 -17.77 -7.00 24.69
C ILE A 65 -17.43 -5.70 23.98
N GLY A 66 -16.54 -4.91 24.58
CA GLY A 66 -15.97 -3.72 23.92
C GLY A 66 -15.22 -4.22 22.69
N LEU A 67 -15.64 -3.79 21.51
CA LEU A 67 -14.84 -3.96 20.31
C LEU A 67 -13.49 -3.29 20.63
N GLU A 68 -12.42 -4.08 20.67
CA GLU A 68 -11.07 -3.55 20.75
C GLU A 68 -10.92 -2.50 19.64
N PRO A 69 -10.43 -1.29 19.96
CA PRO A 69 -10.22 -0.29 18.92
C PRO A 69 -9.28 -0.84 17.85
N ALA A 70 -9.53 -0.45 16.60
CA ALA A 70 -8.64 -0.81 15.50
C ALA A 70 -7.19 -0.44 15.86
N LEU A 71 -6.27 -1.37 15.62
CA LEU A 71 -4.86 -1.17 15.96
C LEU A 71 -4.18 -0.18 15.04
N PHE A 72 -4.61 -0.16 13.77
CA PHE A 72 -4.06 0.67 12.71
C PHE A 72 -5.18 1.49 12.07
N ASP A 73 -4.86 2.68 11.60
CA ASP A 73 -5.66 3.36 10.59
C ASP A 73 -5.45 2.65 9.26
N LEU A 74 -6.51 2.39 8.51
CA LEU A 74 -6.41 1.73 7.21
C LEU A 74 -6.69 2.73 6.08
N ALA A 75 -5.86 2.68 5.04
CA ALA A 75 -5.99 3.50 3.84
C ALA A 75 -5.99 2.64 2.57
N VAL A 76 -6.49 3.19 1.46
CA VAL A 76 -6.52 2.54 0.15
C VAL A 76 -6.16 3.54 -0.92
N CYS A 77 -5.28 3.16 -1.84
CA CYS A 77 -4.87 3.96 -2.99
C CYS A 77 -5.96 4.01 -4.05
N ALA A 78 -6.49 5.21 -4.33
CA ALA A 78 -7.60 5.40 -5.25
C ALA A 78 -7.24 5.20 -6.73
N GLU A 79 -5.94 5.23 -7.06
CA GLU A 79 -5.45 4.92 -8.39
C GLU A 79 -5.49 3.44 -8.75
N MET A 80 -5.68 2.54 -7.76
CA MET A 80 -5.48 1.10 -7.95
C MET A 80 -6.76 0.26 -7.79
N VAL A 81 -7.85 0.84 -7.29
CA VAL A 81 -9.13 0.13 -7.08
C VAL A 81 -10.29 0.87 -7.74
N PHE A 82 -11.40 0.15 -8.01
CA PHE A 82 -12.61 0.70 -8.65
C PHE A 82 -12.32 1.41 -9.97
N LEU A 83 -11.43 0.84 -10.78
CA LEU A 83 -10.87 1.47 -11.98
C LEU A 83 -11.91 1.77 -13.07
N ASP A 84 -13.07 1.16 -13.02
CA ASP A 84 -14.23 1.40 -13.86
C ASP A 84 -15.01 2.67 -13.49
N LEU A 85 -14.77 3.25 -12.30
CA LEU A 85 -15.42 4.46 -11.81
C LEU A 85 -14.61 5.73 -12.12
N PRO A 86 -15.26 6.90 -12.29
CA PRO A 86 -14.60 8.20 -12.21
C PRO A 86 -13.85 8.37 -10.88
N PHE A 87 -12.73 9.10 -10.89
CA PHE A 87 -11.81 9.14 -9.76
C PHE A 87 -12.48 9.58 -8.43
N GLU A 88 -13.30 10.63 -8.46
CA GLU A 88 -14.00 11.12 -7.26
C GLU A 88 -15.01 10.08 -6.72
N GLN A 89 -15.54 9.23 -7.58
CA GLN A 89 -16.42 8.14 -7.17
C GLN A 89 -15.63 7.01 -6.52
N ARG A 90 -14.39 6.71 -6.99
CA ARG A 90 -13.47 5.78 -6.30
C ARG A 90 -13.18 6.24 -4.89
N VAL A 91 -12.82 7.53 -4.73
CA VAL A 91 -12.57 8.16 -3.43
C VAL A 91 -13.78 8.02 -2.50
N ARG A 92 -15.00 8.30 -2.98
CA ARG A 92 -16.24 8.11 -2.20
C ARG A 92 -16.44 6.64 -1.83
N ARG A 93 -16.24 5.74 -2.78
CA ARG A 93 -16.42 4.30 -2.56
C ARG A 93 -15.47 3.77 -1.49
N ILE A 94 -14.19 4.13 -1.54
CA ILE A 94 -13.20 3.80 -0.50
C ILE A 94 -13.63 4.32 0.87
N ALA A 95 -14.09 5.59 0.93
CA ALA A 95 -14.54 6.21 2.18
C ALA A 95 -15.82 5.53 2.73
N GLU A 96 -16.73 5.06 1.89
CA GLU A 96 -17.94 4.29 2.28
C GLU A 96 -17.57 2.97 2.97
N PHE A 97 -16.46 2.33 2.60
CA PHE A 97 -15.91 1.16 3.29
C PHE A 97 -15.22 1.51 4.62
N GLY A 98 -15.12 2.80 4.96
CA GLY A 98 -14.53 3.28 6.21
C GLY A 98 -13.02 3.52 6.17
N PHE A 99 -12.38 3.36 5.02
CA PHE A 99 -10.94 3.60 4.83
C PHE A 99 -10.61 5.08 4.67
N GLN A 100 -9.37 5.44 4.98
CA GLN A 100 -8.75 6.65 4.48
C GLN A 100 -8.36 6.46 3.02
N VAL A 101 -8.05 7.54 2.32
CA VAL A 101 -7.70 7.51 0.89
C VAL A 101 -6.25 7.94 0.73
N GLU A 102 -5.50 7.17 -0.01
CA GLU A 102 -4.21 7.55 -0.56
C GLU A 102 -4.39 7.98 -2.01
N ILE A 103 -3.71 9.04 -2.44
CA ILE A 103 -3.67 9.47 -3.83
C ILE A 103 -2.23 9.70 -4.29
N TRP A 104 -1.98 9.43 -5.59
CA TRP A 104 -0.69 9.71 -6.21
C TRP A 104 -0.55 11.18 -6.58
N ASN A 105 -0.18 11.47 -7.80
CA ASN A 105 0.09 12.83 -8.26
C ASN A 105 -1.19 13.67 -8.35
N TRP A 106 -1.36 14.55 -7.38
CA TRP A 106 -2.51 15.43 -7.24
C TRP A 106 -2.75 16.36 -8.44
N THR A 107 -1.73 16.62 -9.28
CA THR A 107 -1.88 17.49 -10.46
C THR A 107 -2.81 16.91 -11.53
N TYR A 108 -3.13 15.63 -11.47
CA TYR A 108 -4.05 14.96 -12.38
C TYR A 108 -5.51 15.00 -11.92
N HIS A 109 -5.79 15.58 -10.75
CA HIS A 109 -7.09 15.51 -10.11
C HIS A 109 -7.72 16.89 -9.88
N ASP A 110 -9.04 16.94 -9.90
CA ASP A 110 -9.80 18.13 -9.46
C ASP A 110 -9.85 18.15 -7.92
N ILE A 111 -9.00 18.98 -7.33
CA ILE A 111 -8.88 19.07 -5.87
C ILE A 111 -10.16 19.62 -5.22
N ASP A 112 -10.91 20.50 -5.90
CA ASP A 112 -12.21 20.97 -5.38
C ASP A 112 -13.22 19.82 -5.31
N ALA A 113 -13.25 18.97 -6.33
CA ALA A 113 -14.11 17.78 -6.33
C ALA A 113 -13.69 16.78 -5.25
N LEU A 114 -12.37 16.58 -5.03
CA LEU A 114 -11.87 15.71 -3.96
C LEU A 114 -12.25 16.23 -2.57
N VAL A 115 -12.11 17.53 -2.30
CA VAL A 115 -12.57 18.14 -1.03
C VAL A 115 -14.06 17.91 -0.81
N GLN A 116 -14.87 18.02 -1.86
CA GLN A 116 -16.32 17.80 -1.78
C GLN A 116 -16.72 16.33 -1.50
N THR A 117 -15.80 15.38 -1.64
CA THR A 117 -16.07 13.98 -1.25
C THR A 117 -16.27 13.82 0.25
N GLY A 118 -15.64 14.68 1.06
CA GLY A 118 -15.58 14.54 2.51
C GLY A 118 -14.71 13.37 2.99
N ALA A 119 -13.98 12.72 2.11
CA ALA A 119 -13.07 11.63 2.46
C ALA A 119 -11.90 12.13 3.33
N ARG A 120 -11.35 11.24 4.14
CA ARG A 120 -10.11 11.48 4.89
C ARG A 120 -8.93 11.00 4.05
N PHE A 121 -7.96 11.86 3.80
CA PHE A 121 -6.76 11.50 3.05
C PHE A 121 -5.63 11.14 4.00
N SER A 122 -5.03 9.95 3.81
CA SER A 122 -3.88 9.47 4.59
C SER A 122 -2.59 10.08 4.07
N SER A 123 -2.37 9.98 2.77
CA SER A 123 -1.15 10.40 2.09
C SER A 123 -1.41 10.82 0.64
N MET A 124 -0.48 11.59 0.10
CA MET A 124 -0.44 12.02 -1.30
C MET A 124 1.01 12.28 -1.72
N VAL A 125 1.30 12.30 -3.02
CA VAL A 125 2.63 12.69 -3.50
C VAL A 125 2.93 14.13 -3.11
N GLY A 126 4.08 14.33 -2.49
CA GLY A 126 4.53 15.58 -1.90
C GLY A 126 5.48 16.41 -2.75
N HIS A 127 5.86 15.94 -3.95
CA HIS A 127 6.60 16.71 -4.93
C HIS A 127 6.25 16.23 -6.34
N THR A 128 6.15 17.15 -7.27
CA THR A 128 5.74 16.86 -8.66
C THR A 128 6.83 17.21 -9.67
N ALA A 129 8.00 17.61 -9.18
CA ALA A 129 9.18 17.91 -9.99
C ALA A 129 10.45 17.71 -9.18
N GLY A 130 11.58 17.58 -9.88
CA GLY A 130 12.91 17.61 -9.29
C GLY A 130 13.47 16.28 -8.83
N SER A 131 14.61 16.33 -8.14
CA SER A 131 15.31 15.13 -7.67
C SER A 131 16.27 15.45 -6.51
N LEU A 132 16.73 14.41 -5.84
CA LEU A 132 17.75 14.50 -4.78
C LEU A 132 19.19 14.46 -5.32
N LEU A 133 19.39 14.38 -6.65
CA LEU A 133 20.67 14.06 -7.27
C LEU A 133 21.66 15.25 -7.29
N ASP A 134 21.15 16.45 -7.50
CA ASP A 134 21.94 17.69 -7.65
C ASP A 134 21.18 18.93 -7.18
N ASP A 135 21.86 20.08 -7.13
CA ASP A 135 21.30 21.32 -6.62
C ASP A 135 20.10 21.84 -7.44
N ASP A 136 20.11 21.67 -8.77
CA ASP A 136 18.99 22.09 -9.63
C ASP A 136 17.76 21.21 -9.37
N GLY A 137 17.97 19.90 -9.31
CA GLY A 137 16.92 18.95 -8.94
C GLY A 137 16.36 19.21 -7.55
N ALA A 138 17.23 19.50 -6.58
CA ALA A 138 16.84 19.82 -5.21
C ALA A 138 15.98 21.09 -5.12
N ASN A 139 16.35 22.14 -5.86
CA ASN A 139 15.57 23.38 -5.88
C ASN A 139 14.18 23.17 -6.51
N ALA A 140 14.09 22.42 -7.61
CA ALA A 140 12.82 22.08 -8.24
C ALA A 140 11.94 21.21 -7.32
N LEU A 141 12.54 20.23 -6.62
CA LEU A 141 11.83 19.39 -5.65
C LEU A 141 11.24 20.22 -4.52
N LEU A 142 12.02 21.09 -3.90
CA LEU A 142 11.55 21.91 -2.79
C LEU A 142 10.48 22.93 -3.22
N GLN A 143 10.60 23.50 -4.41
CA GLN A 143 9.57 24.38 -4.96
C GLN A 143 8.25 23.64 -5.16
N SER A 144 8.28 22.47 -5.80
CA SER A 144 7.06 21.68 -6.03
C SER A 144 6.48 21.10 -4.73
N ALA A 145 7.33 20.87 -3.72
CA ALA A 145 6.88 20.51 -2.39
C ALA A 145 6.10 21.63 -1.70
N GLU A 146 6.53 22.89 -1.86
CA GLU A 146 5.77 24.05 -1.35
C GLU A 146 4.40 24.18 -2.03
N GLU A 147 4.30 23.90 -3.34
CA GLU A 147 3.02 23.83 -4.06
C GLU A 147 2.13 22.70 -3.53
N SER A 148 2.71 21.54 -3.25
CA SER A 148 1.99 20.39 -2.67
C SER A 148 1.44 20.67 -1.28
N LEU A 149 2.09 21.51 -0.47
CA LEU A 149 1.58 21.90 0.85
C LEU A 149 0.23 22.61 0.80
N ALA A 150 0.02 23.47 -0.21
CA ALA A 150 -1.26 24.16 -0.38
C ALA A 150 -2.40 23.18 -0.69
N VAL A 151 -2.12 22.11 -1.44
CA VAL A 151 -3.09 21.06 -1.72
C VAL A 151 -3.31 20.17 -0.49
N ALA A 152 -2.25 19.81 0.22
CA ALA A 152 -2.30 19.02 1.44
C ALA A 152 -3.15 19.70 2.53
N GLU A 153 -3.04 21.02 2.67
CA GLU A 153 -3.88 21.82 3.57
C GLU A 153 -5.37 21.70 3.19
N ARG A 154 -5.70 21.84 1.91
CA ARG A 154 -7.08 21.75 1.41
C ARG A 154 -7.70 20.37 1.62
N LEU A 155 -6.92 19.29 1.42
CA LEU A 155 -7.32 17.90 1.62
C LEU A 155 -7.22 17.46 3.08
N ASN A 156 -6.66 18.30 3.97
CA ASN A 156 -6.28 17.95 5.34
C ASN A 156 -5.40 16.68 5.39
N CYS A 157 -4.55 16.49 4.37
CA CYS A 157 -3.61 15.40 4.25
C CYS A 157 -2.30 15.75 4.99
N ARG A 158 -1.83 14.86 5.85
CA ARG A 158 -0.69 15.15 6.73
C ARG A 158 0.58 14.40 6.36
N ARG A 159 0.53 13.48 5.43
CA ARG A 159 1.69 12.72 4.94
C ARG A 159 1.87 12.93 3.45
N LEU A 160 3.10 13.23 3.06
CA LEU A 160 3.46 13.62 1.71
C LEU A 160 4.62 12.75 1.22
N LEU A 161 4.37 11.90 0.22
CA LEU A 161 5.36 10.97 -0.33
C LEU A 161 6.44 11.73 -1.09
N VAL A 162 7.67 11.28 -0.93
CA VAL A 162 8.85 11.82 -1.63
C VAL A 162 9.67 10.68 -2.19
N PHE A 163 10.14 10.84 -3.42
CA PHE A 163 11.02 9.89 -4.11
C PHE A 163 12.40 10.49 -4.33
N GLY A 164 13.37 9.67 -4.64
CA GLY A 164 14.71 10.13 -4.99
C GLY A 164 14.77 11.00 -6.25
N THR A 165 13.75 10.89 -7.12
CA THR A 165 13.54 11.69 -8.32
C THR A 165 12.07 11.71 -8.71
N GLU A 166 11.67 12.69 -9.51
CA GLU A 166 10.36 12.72 -10.14
C GLU A 166 10.12 11.45 -10.97
N LEU A 167 8.93 10.87 -10.82
CA LEU A 167 8.47 9.72 -11.61
C LEU A 167 7.55 10.19 -12.74
N GLY A 168 7.73 9.61 -13.92
CA GLY A 168 6.82 9.79 -15.04
C GLY A 168 5.46 9.12 -14.80
N PRO A 169 4.49 9.36 -15.69
CA PRO A 169 3.16 8.75 -15.57
C PRO A 169 3.16 7.21 -15.69
N ASP A 170 4.23 6.63 -16.16
CA ASP A 170 4.48 5.18 -16.21
C ASP A 170 5.25 4.64 -14.99
N GLY A 171 5.51 5.49 -13.99
CA GLY A 171 6.30 5.16 -12.80
C GLY A 171 7.83 5.17 -13.05
N VAL A 172 8.27 5.39 -14.29
CA VAL A 172 9.72 5.39 -14.61
C VAL A 172 10.36 6.71 -14.17
N PRO A 173 11.54 6.65 -13.50
CA PRO A 173 12.28 7.84 -13.14
C PRO A 173 12.61 8.76 -14.32
N LEU A 174 12.25 10.04 -14.24
CA LEU A 174 12.60 11.01 -15.30
C LEU A 174 14.10 11.33 -15.31
N ARG A 175 14.77 11.16 -14.17
CA ARG A 175 16.23 11.29 -14.04
C ARG A 175 16.80 10.04 -13.39
N PRO A 176 16.98 8.93 -14.15
CA PRO A 176 17.50 7.69 -13.60
C PRO A 176 18.97 7.83 -13.20
N ALA A 177 19.36 7.20 -12.09
CA ALA A 177 20.73 7.08 -11.64
C ALA A 177 20.99 5.66 -11.13
N HIS A 178 21.63 4.84 -11.95
CA HIS A 178 21.97 3.46 -11.59
C HIS A 178 23.12 3.38 -10.57
N GLU A 179 23.94 4.41 -10.49
CA GLU A 179 25.00 4.56 -9.49
C GLU A 179 24.81 5.90 -8.75
N VAL A 180 24.82 5.83 -7.42
CA VAL A 180 24.67 7.01 -6.57
C VAL A 180 26.02 7.35 -5.94
N THR A 181 26.57 8.50 -6.31
CA THR A 181 27.87 8.99 -5.82
C THR A 181 27.77 9.59 -4.42
N GLY A 182 28.90 9.70 -3.72
CA GLY A 182 28.94 10.39 -2.42
C GLY A 182 28.47 11.86 -2.46
N ALA A 183 28.67 12.56 -3.59
CA ALA A 183 28.17 13.91 -3.77
C ALA A 183 26.62 13.93 -3.83
N MET A 184 26.00 12.97 -4.51
CA MET A 184 24.54 12.80 -4.56
C MET A 184 23.98 12.48 -3.17
N TRP A 185 24.63 11.63 -2.38
CA TRP A 185 24.24 11.35 -0.99
C TRP A 185 24.25 12.62 -0.12
N LEU A 186 25.29 13.43 -0.23
CA LEU A 186 25.37 14.68 0.52
C LEU A 186 24.31 15.69 0.08
N ASN A 187 24.00 15.73 -1.23
CA ASN A 187 22.93 16.57 -1.74
C ASN A 187 21.56 16.12 -1.25
N ALA A 188 21.28 14.80 -1.32
CA ALA A 188 20.05 14.22 -0.83
C ALA A 188 19.84 14.53 0.67
N TYR A 189 20.87 14.31 1.49
CA TYR A 189 20.82 14.65 2.92
C TYR A 189 20.46 16.11 3.17
N ARG A 190 21.15 17.07 2.50
CA ARG A 190 20.88 18.50 2.67
C ARG A 190 19.47 18.89 2.22
N THR A 191 19.03 18.32 1.11
CA THR A 191 17.69 18.57 0.57
C THR A 191 16.62 18.05 1.50
N LEU A 192 16.78 16.83 2.01
CA LEU A 192 15.84 16.22 2.95
C LEU A 192 15.82 16.95 4.31
N CYS A 193 16.93 17.53 4.79
CA CYS A 193 16.92 18.40 5.95
C CYS A 193 16.04 19.64 5.72
N ARG A 194 16.16 20.30 4.57
CA ARG A 194 15.32 21.45 4.18
C ARG A 194 13.85 21.07 4.05
N LEU A 195 13.59 19.90 3.46
CA LEU A 195 12.24 19.36 3.31
C LEU A 195 11.61 19.07 4.66
N ALA A 196 12.35 18.45 5.58
CA ALA A 196 11.90 18.21 6.95
C ALA A 196 11.54 19.50 7.69
N GLU A 197 12.36 20.55 7.55
CA GLU A 197 12.07 21.90 8.10
C GLU A 197 10.79 22.49 7.50
N LEU A 198 10.58 22.30 6.21
CA LEU A 198 9.37 22.75 5.53
C LEU A 198 8.15 22.03 6.09
N GLY A 199 8.22 20.71 6.25
CA GLY A 199 7.15 19.89 6.84
C GLY A 199 6.82 20.29 8.26
N GLU A 200 7.83 20.49 9.12
CA GLU A 200 7.64 20.93 10.51
C GLU A 200 6.92 22.28 10.60
N ARG A 201 7.27 23.22 9.74
CA ARG A 201 6.59 24.52 9.70
C ARG A 201 5.14 24.44 9.23
N ALA A 202 4.85 23.52 8.30
CA ALA A 202 3.53 23.32 7.74
C ALA A 202 2.65 22.35 8.57
N GLY A 203 3.22 21.67 9.55
CA GLY A 203 2.52 20.63 10.34
C GLY A 203 2.20 19.37 9.54
N VAL A 204 3.05 19.01 8.56
CA VAL A 204 2.99 17.78 7.78
C VAL A 204 4.28 16.99 7.94
N THR A 205 4.25 15.71 7.58
CA THR A 205 5.44 14.85 7.53
C THR A 205 5.67 14.42 6.08
N PHE A 206 6.85 14.73 5.55
CA PHE A 206 7.29 14.13 4.30
C PHE A 206 7.76 12.70 4.56
N CYS A 207 7.38 11.78 3.68
CA CYS A 207 7.70 10.37 3.81
C CYS A 207 8.52 9.93 2.60
N LEU A 208 9.83 9.68 2.82
CA LEU A 208 10.70 9.17 1.76
C LEU A 208 10.40 7.69 1.54
N GLU A 209 10.04 7.34 0.31
CA GLU A 209 9.59 6.00 -0.04
C GLU A 209 10.72 5.15 -0.61
N ASN A 210 10.78 3.90 -0.15
CA ASN A 210 11.57 2.87 -0.81
C ASN A 210 10.82 2.30 -2.01
N LEU A 211 11.54 2.15 -3.11
CA LEU A 211 11.02 1.61 -4.37
C LEU A 211 11.78 0.35 -4.77
N ASN A 212 11.25 -0.44 -5.70
CA ASN A 212 12.04 -1.48 -6.34
C ASN A 212 12.55 -1.01 -7.71
N THR A 213 13.81 -1.30 -7.99
CA THR A 213 14.47 -0.95 -9.25
C THR A 213 14.50 -2.12 -10.24
N VAL A 214 13.93 -3.26 -9.87
CA VAL A 214 13.96 -4.50 -10.64
C VAL A 214 12.81 -4.55 -11.65
N ILE A 215 11.63 -4.12 -11.24
CA ILE A 215 10.38 -4.22 -12.01
C ILE A 215 9.81 -2.84 -12.30
N ASP A 216 9.47 -2.07 -11.25
CA ASP A 216 8.58 -0.91 -11.40
C ASP A 216 9.34 0.41 -11.67
N HIS A 217 10.50 0.62 -11.03
CA HIS A 217 11.19 1.92 -11.05
C HIS A 217 12.68 1.78 -11.40
N PRO A 218 13.04 1.25 -12.58
CA PRO A 218 14.43 1.00 -12.95
C PRO A 218 15.26 2.29 -12.96
N GLY A 219 16.35 2.28 -12.18
CA GLY A 219 17.22 3.44 -12.04
C GLY A 219 16.76 4.51 -11.05
N ALA A 220 15.73 4.26 -10.24
CA ALA A 220 15.34 5.17 -9.16
C ALA A 220 16.49 5.30 -8.13
N PRO A 221 17.00 6.52 -7.86
CA PRO A 221 18.07 6.72 -6.88
C PRO A 221 17.53 6.64 -5.46
N PHE A 222 18.36 6.18 -4.52
CA PHE A 222 18.04 6.01 -3.09
C PHE A 222 16.80 5.14 -2.83
N ALA A 223 16.48 4.24 -3.76
CA ALA A 223 15.24 3.48 -3.77
C ALA A 223 15.25 2.26 -2.82
N ARG A 224 16.42 1.68 -2.54
CA ARG A 224 16.46 0.49 -1.69
C ARG A 224 16.07 0.82 -0.26
N PRO A 225 15.34 -0.08 0.44
CA PRO A 225 14.89 0.16 1.81
C PRO A 225 15.99 0.64 2.76
N GLN A 226 17.18 0.03 2.69
CA GLN A 226 18.31 0.43 3.53
C GLN A 226 18.89 1.81 3.17
N ASP A 227 18.84 2.23 1.89
CA ASP A 227 19.30 3.54 1.46
C ASP A 227 18.33 4.63 1.93
N THR A 228 17.03 4.38 1.77
CA THR A 228 15.95 5.24 2.27
C THR A 228 16.04 5.40 3.79
N LEU A 229 16.15 4.28 4.51
CA LEU A 229 16.27 4.29 5.97
C LEU A 229 17.51 5.06 6.43
N ALA A 230 18.66 4.85 5.81
CA ALA A 230 19.90 5.56 6.15
C ALA A 230 19.77 7.08 5.98
N LEU A 231 19.07 7.57 4.94
CA LEU A 231 18.78 8.99 4.77
C LEU A 231 17.85 9.52 5.85
N VAL A 232 16.78 8.80 6.17
CA VAL A 232 15.81 9.21 7.21
C VAL A 232 16.47 9.23 8.59
N GLU A 233 17.30 8.21 8.91
CA GLU A 233 18.10 8.14 10.13
C GLU A 233 19.10 9.31 10.24
N ALA A 234 19.80 9.61 9.15
CA ALA A 234 20.78 10.69 9.12
C ALA A 234 20.13 12.08 9.33
N VAL A 235 18.97 12.31 8.73
CA VAL A 235 18.20 13.55 8.89
C VAL A 235 17.61 13.65 10.31
N ASN A 236 17.06 12.57 10.82
CA ASN A 236 16.53 12.42 12.18
C ASN A 236 15.66 13.61 12.66
N ARG A 237 14.69 14.02 11.84
CA ARG A 237 13.77 15.14 12.15
C ARG A 237 12.32 14.68 12.09
N PRO A 238 11.41 15.25 12.93
CA PRO A 238 9.98 14.89 12.91
C PRO A 238 9.29 15.12 11.56
N GLY A 239 9.75 16.13 10.80
CA GLY A 239 9.18 16.46 9.48
C GLY A 239 9.58 15.52 8.36
N LEU A 240 10.43 14.50 8.63
CA LEU A 240 10.78 13.44 7.67
C LEU A 240 10.66 12.07 8.30
N ARG A 241 9.98 11.16 7.63
CA ARG A 241 9.84 9.74 7.97
C ARG A 241 10.03 8.88 6.73
N MET A 242 9.99 7.57 6.92
CA MET A 242 9.99 6.60 5.84
C MET A 242 8.55 6.24 5.46
N MET A 243 8.20 6.31 4.19
CA MET A 243 7.11 5.53 3.63
C MET A 243 7.67 4.14 3.37
N LEU A 244 7.26 3.18 4.18
CA LEU A 244 7.78 1.82 4.09
C LEU A 244 6.83 0.98 3.25
N ASP A 245 7.12 0.90 1.94
CA ASP A 245 6.41 0.01 1.03
C ASP A 245 6.99 -1.41 1.09
N LEU A 246 6.16 -2.35 1.57
CA LEU A 246 6.57 -3.74 1.76
C LEU A 246 6.59 -4.54 0.46
N TYR A 247 5.78 -4.15 -0.55
CA TYR A 247 5.84 -4.75 -1.88
C TYR A 247 7.17 -4.46 -2.54
N HIS A 248 7.57 -3.19 -2.58
CA HIS A 248 8.86 -2.81 -3.13
C HIS A 248 10.03 -3.40 -2.34
N ALA A 249 9.92 -3.44 -1.02
CA ALA A 249 10.95 -4.02 -0.16
C ALA A 249 11.10 -5.52 -0.39
N GLN A 250 10.00 -6.27 -0.59
CA GLN A 250 10.07 -7.71 -0.87
C GLN A 250 10.80 -8.01 -2.17
N ILE A 251 10.49 -7.28 -3.23
CA ILE A 251 11.14 -7.45 -4.55
C ILE A 251 12.63 -7.08 -4.48
N GLY A 252 12.96 -6.04 -3.71
CA GLY A 252 14.33 -5.52 -3.62
C GLY A 252 15.23 -6.33 -2.71
N GLU A 253 14.86 -6.55 -1.48
CA GLU A 253 15.75 -7.04 -0.42
C GLU A 253 15.11 -8.14 0.46
N GLY A 254 13.78 -8.19 0.57
CA GLY A 254 13.07 -9.12 1.46
C GLY A 254 13.33 -8.85 2.95
N ASN A 255 13.23 -9.89 3.80
CA ASN A 255 13.46 -9.82 5.25
C ASN A 255 12.63 -8.73 5.95
N LEU A 256 11.36 -8.61 5.57
CA LEU A 256 10.46 -7.50 5.87
C LEU A 256 10.28 -7.24 7.37
N ILE A 257 10.15 -8.29 8.19
CA ILE A 257 9.94 -8.14 9.65
C ILE A 257 11.15 -7.49 10.33
N GLU A 258 12.35 -7.86 9.90
CA GLU A 258 13.57 -7.23 10.43
C GLU A 258 13.71 -5.78 9.96
N LEU A 259 13.33 -5.51 8.71
CA LEU A 259 13.28 -4.15 8.17
C LEU A 259 12.29 -3.26 8.97
N LEU A 260 11.09 -3.75 9.26
CA LEU A 260 10.11 -3.07 10.11
C LEU A 260 10.70 -2.73 11.48
N ARG A 261 11.34 -3.72 12.13
CA ARG A 261 11.96 -3.52 13.47
C ARG A 261 13.08 -2.49 13.43
N ARG A 262 13.87 -2.46 12.37
CA ARG A 262 14.94 -1.46 12.21
C ARG A 262 14.39 -0.06 11.95
N ALA A 263 13.35 0.05 11.13
CA ALA A 263 12.73 1.33 10.82
C ALA A 263 11.95 1.93 12.00
N ASP A 264 11.28 1.10 12.80
CA ASP A 264 10.60 1.42 14.06
C ASP A 264 9.91 2.81 14.05
N SER A 265 10.33 3.70 14.93
CA SER A 265 9.78 5.06 15.09
C SER A 265 10.02 5.99 13.89
N LEU A 266 10.83 5.57 12.92
CA LEU A 266 11.06 6.31 11.67
C LEU A 266 10.01 6.03 10.60
N ILE A 267 9.11 5.07 10.81
CA ILE A 267 7.99 4.78 9.89
C ILE A 267 6.94 5.88 10.00
N GLY A 268 6.64 6.53 8.88
CA GLY A 268 5.54 7.47 8.73
C GLY A 268 4.22 6.81 8.34
N GLU A 269 4.30 5.87 7.40
CA GLU A 269 3.20 5.04 6.92
C GLU A 269 3.76 3.72 6.36
N VAL A 270 2.97 2.65 6.38
CA VAL A 270 3.31 1.37 5.76
C VAL A 270 2.40 1.15 4.57
N GLN A 271 2.96 0.84 3.40
CA GLN A 271 2.20 0.44 2.21
C GLN A 271 2.33 -1.06 1.97
N VAL A 272 1.25 -1.68 1.50
CA VAL A 272 1.15 -3.12 1.30
C VAL A 272 0.54 -3.49 -0.05
N ALA A 273 1.20 -4.42 -0.73
CA ALA A 273 0.68 -5.23 -1.83
C ALA A 273 1.43 -6.56 -1.87
N ASP A 274 0.82 -7.61 -2.40
CA ASP A 274 1.46 -8.92 -2.45
C ASP A 274 2.33 -9.11 -3.70
N VAL A 275 3.32 -9.98 -3.59
CA VAL A 275 4.28 -10.34 -4.65
C VAL A 275 4.07 -11.81 -5.02
N PRO A 276 4.04 -12.14 -6.33
CA PRO A 276 4.04 -11.27 -7.49
C PRO A 276 2.64 -10.66 -7.77
N GLY A 277 2.60 -9.64 -8.61
CA GLY A 277 1.35 -9.14 -9.22
C GLY A 277 0.78 -7.86 -8.60
N ARG A 278 1.33 -7.37 -7.47
CA ARG A 278 0.91 -6.13 -6.79
C ARG A 278 -0.59 -6.11 -6.48
N CYS A 279 -1.12 -7.26 -6.02
CA CYS A 279 -2.52 -7.39 -5.61
C CYS A 279 -2.66 -7.39 -4.08
N GLU A 280 -3.89 -7.52 -3.58
CA GLU A 280 -4.20 -7.47 -2.15
C GLU A 280 -3.49 -8.59 -1.34
N PRO A 281 -3.29 -8.42 -0.01
CA PRO A 281 -2.70 -9.43 0.87
C PRO A 281 -3.35 -10.81 0.75
N GLY A 282 -2.53 -11.87 0.64
CA GLY A 282 -2.95 -13.26 0.51
C GLY A 282 -3.07 -13.75 -0.93
N THR A 283 -2.66 -12.94 -1.91
CA THR A 283 -2.61 -13.34 -3.33
C THR A 283 -1.22 -13.79 -3.78
N GLY A 284 -0.20 -13.61 -2.95
CA GLY A 284 1.19 -13.90 -3.28
C GLY A 284 1.98 -14.57 -2.16
N GLU A 285 3.27 -14.21 -2.04
CA GLU A 285 4.23 -14.90 -1.18
C GLU A 285 4.47 -14.23 0.18
N ILE A 286 3.95 -12.99 0.42
CA ILE A 286 4.20 -12.27 1.65
C ILE A 286 3.28 -12.77 2.77
N ASN A 287 3.85 -13.13 3.92
CA ASN A 287 3.06 -13.50 5.09
C ASN A 287 2.57 -12.25 5.86
N TYR A 288 1.54 -11.61 5.34
CA TYR A 288 0.98 -10.39 5.93
C TYR A 288 0.39 -10.59 7.33
N SER A 289 -0.05 -11.79 7.69
CA SER A 289 -0.46 -12.10 9.07
C SER A 289 0.71 -11.97 10.05
N ALA A 290 1.90 -12.45 9.67
CA ALA A 290 3.11 -12.27 10.49
C ALA A 290 3.58 -10.80 10.53
N ILE A 291 3.42 -10.06 9.45
CA ILE A 291 3.68 -8.61 9.39
C ILE A 291 2.75 -7.84 10.35
N ALA A 292 1.45 -8.12 10.35
CA ALA A 292 0.49 -7.47 11.24
C ALA A 292 0.81 -7.74 12.72
N VAL A 293 1.23 -8.97 13.05
CA VAL A 293 1.71 -9.32 14.40
C VAL A 293 2.96 -8.52 14.77
N ALA A 294 3.95 -8.44 13.88
CA ALA A 294 5.18 -7.69 14.13
C ALA A 294 4.90 -6.20 14.37
N LEU A 295 4.07 -5.56 13.53
CA LEU A 295 3.64 -4.17 13.72
C LEU A 295 2.95 -3.94 15.08
N LYS A 296 2.09 -4.89 15.48
CA LYS A 296 1.43 -4.84 16.80
C LYS A 296 2.44 -4.95 17.94
N GLU A 297 3.38 -5.91 17.88
CA GLU A 297 4.41 -6.13 18.89
C GLU A 297 5.34 -4.91 19.02
N MET A 298 5.67 -4.23 17.92
CA MET A 298 6.42 -2.99 17.88
C MET A 298 5.64 -1.79 18.48
N GLY A 299 4.33 -1.95 18.70
CA GLY A 299 3.47 -0.85 19.16
C GLY A 299 3.15 0.18 18.09
N TYR A 300 3.30 -0.17 16.80
CA TYR A 300 2.91 0.71 15.70
C TYR A 300 1.41 1.06 15.77
N ARG A 301 1.07 2.33 15.56
CA ARG A 301 -0.30 2.87 15.62
C ARG A 301 -0.62 3.77 14.42
N GLY A 302 0.26 3.77 13.43
CA GLY A 302 0.11 4.57 12.22
C GLY A 302 -0.83 3.93 11.21
N THR A 303 -0.80 4.48 10.01
CA THR A 303 -1.61 4.00 8.88
C THR A 303 -0.92 2.83 8.18
N VAL A 304 -1.75 1.86 7.78
CA VAL A 304 -1.39 0.82 6.79
C VAL A 304 -2.23 1.08 5.56
N GLY A 305 -1.59 1.33 4.42
CA GLY A 305 -2.21 1.64 3.14
C GLY A 305 -2.17 0.45 2.17
N LEU A 306 -3.30 0.12 1.57
CA LEU A 306 -3.38 -0.83 0.46
C LEU A 306 -3.02 -0.10 -0.84
N GLU A 307 -1.80 -0.27 -1.32
CA GLU A 307 -1.36 0.22 -2.62
C GLU A 307 -1.25 -0.94 -3.61
N ALA A 308 -2.43 -1.52 -3.92
CA ALA A 308 -2.56 -2.76 -4.67
C ALA A 308 -3.75 -2.74 -5.62
N TYR A 309 -3.61 -3.44 -6.74
CA TYR A 309 -4.74 -3.78 -7.61
C TYR A 309 -5.58 -4.89 -6.98
N ALA A 310 -6.87 -4.92 -7.30
CA ALA A 310 -7.69 -6.08 -6.96
C ALA A 310 -7.36 -7.27 -7.86
N SER A 311 -7.16 -8.46 -7.27
CA SER A 311 -6.97 -9.70 -8.05
C SER A 311 -8.26 -10.20 -8.70
N GLY A 312 -9.39 -9.65 -8.29
CA GLY A 312 -10.74 -9.95 -8.74
C GLY A 312 -11.66 -8.77 -8.46
N GLU A 313 -12.74 -8.97 -7.71
CA GLU A 313 -13.65 -7.90 -7.30
C GLU A 313 -13.00 -6.99 -6.26
N ASP A 314 -13.12 -5.67 -6.46
CA ASP A 314 -12.47 -4.66 -5.60
C ASP A 314 -12.90 -4.79 -4.12
N GLU A 315 -14.20 -4.99 -3.88
CA GLU A 315 -14.74 -5.18 -2.54
C GLU A 315 -14.11 -6.36 -1.81
N VAL A 316 -13.89 -7.48 -2.52
CA VAL A 316 -13.22 -8.66 -1.96
C VAL A 316 -11.76 -8.37 -1.60
N ALA A 317 -11.07 -7.58 -2.42
CA ALA A 317 -9.70 -7.16 -2.12
C ALA A 317 -9.65 -6.30 -0.85
N LEU A 318 -10.58 -5.35 -0.69
CA LEU A 318 -10.70 -4.52 0.50
C LEU A 318 -11.04 -5.34 1.75
N GLU A 319 -11.94 -6.33 1.63
CA GLU A 319 -12.28 -7.24 2.73
C GLU A 319 -11.08 -8.08 3.18
N ARG A 320 -10.30 -8.64 2.24
CA ARG A 320 -9.08 -9.39 2.56
C ARG A 320 -8.06 -8.51 3.28
N PHE A 321 -7.82 -7.30 2.80
CA PHE A 321 -6.95 -6.33 3.45
C PHE A 321 -7.42 -6.03 4.87
N SER A 322 -8.69 -5.71 5.05
CA SER A 322 -9.27 -5.45 6.37
C SER A 322 -9.21 -6.68 7.29
N SER A 323 -9.34 -7.90 6.76
CA SER A 323 -9.22 -9.13 7.56
C SER A 323 -7.83 -9.34 8.16
N VAL A 324 -6.79 -8.77 7.53
CA VAL A 324 -5.40 -8.88 8.00
C VAL A 324 -5.05 -7.77 9.01
N PHE A 325 -5.49 -6.52 8.75
CA PHE A 325 -5.03 -5.35 9.50
C PHE A 325 -6.14 -4.66 10.30
N GLY A 326 -7.39 -5.00 10.07
CA GLY A 326 -8.55 -4.38 10.73
C GLY A 326 -8.80 -4.83 12.17
N ALA A 327 -9.81 -4.27 12.79
CA ALA A 327 -10.24 -4.63 14.14
C ALA A 327 -10.66 -6.11 14.20
N GLY A 328 -10.06 -6.90 15.07
CA GLY A 328 -10.36 -8.33 15.25
C GLY A 328 -9.42 -9.30 14.50
N ALA A 329 -8.57 -8.83 13.61
CA ALA A 329 -7.64 -9.66 12.83
C ALA A 329 -6.68 -10.51 13.69
N THR A 330 -6.41 -10.08 14.92
CA THR A 330 -5.43 -10.72 15.82
C THR A 330 -5.99 -11.86 16.68
N THR A 331 -7.29 -12.11 16.68
CA THR A 331 -7.91 -13.21 17.47
C THR A 331 -7.83 -14.57 16.78
N ALA A 332 -7.55 -14.64 15.49
CA ALA A 332 -7.53 -15.89 14.71
C ALA A 332 -6.18 -16.64 14.74
N ILE A 333 -5.10 -16.01 15.22
CA ILE A 333 -3.80 -16.68 15.36
C ILE A 333 -3.77 -17.34 16.73
N GLY A 334 -4.29 -18.60 16.80
CA GLY A 334 -4.23 -19.44 17.97
C GLY A 334 -2.81 -19.52 18.54
N ARG A 335 -2.70 -19.39 19.89
CA ARG A 335 -1.49 -19.68 20.64
C ARG A 335 -0.91 -21.02 20.17
N ARG A 336 0.23 -21.01 19.50
CA ARG A 336 1.11 -22.17 19.48
C ARG A 336 1.77 -22.20 20.84
N GLU A 337 1.43 -23.21 21.63
CA GLU A 337 2.15 -23.54 22.86
C GLU A 337 3.64 -23.77 22.53
N ASP A 338 4.47 -23.31 23.43
CA ASP A 338 5.92 -23.31 23.40
C ASP A 338 6.54 -24.58 22.80
N GLY A 339 7.14 -24.45 21.63
CA GLY A 339 7.99 -25.45 21.01
C GLY A 339 9.34 -24.83 20.64
N ALA A 340 10.34 -25.01 21.49
CA ALA A 340 11.71 -24.61 21.22
C ALA A 340 12.20 -25.21 19.91
N PHE A 341 12.79 -24.37 19.04
CA PHE A 341 13.56 -24.85 17.90
C PHE A 341 14.88 -25.44 18.39
N PRO A 342 15.25 -26.65 17.96
CA PRO A 342 16.61 -27.16 18.21
C PRO A 342 17.59 -26.37 17.30
N VAL A 343 18.72 -26.01 17.90
CA VAL A 343 19.89 -25.39 17.29
C VAL A 343 20.60 -26.38 16.35
#